data_6bd2a198a79e90db4276cae4713cf871
#
_entry.id   6bd2a198a79e90db4276cae4713cf871
#
_cell.length_a   1.000
_cell.length_b   1.000
_cell.length_c   1.000
_cell.angle_alpha   90.00
_cell.angle_beta   90.00
_cell.angle_gamma   90.00
#
_symmetry.space_group_name_H-M   'P 1'
#
loop_
_entity.id
_entity.type
_entity.pdbx_description
1 polymer ?
#
loop_
_entity_poly.entity_id
_entity_poly.type
_entity_poly.pdbx_seq_one_letter_code
_entity_poly.pdbx_strand_id
1 'polypeptide(L)'
;MPAPLTLEGFRADLAEFLYQRPDEVDLEESPMDAGLDSLRIVTLLERWRETGAEVTFVELAECTSFAQWWQLLSARRRGADHADA
;
A
#
# COMPACT_ATOMS: atom_id res chain seq x y z
N MET A 1 -14.68 4.02 -13.30
CA MET A 1 -14.59 3.46 -11.99
C MET A 1 -13.24 2.81 -11.79
N PRO A 2 -12.50 3.22 -10.78
CA PRO A 2 -11.19 2.63 -10.60
C PRO A 2 -11.29 1.18 -10.15
N ALA A 3 -10.35 0.38 -10.58
CA ALA A 3 -10.28 -1.00 -10.16
C ALA A 3 -9.79 -1.06 -8.72
N PRO A 4 -10.23 -2.06 -7.95
CA PRO A 4 -9.71 -2.20 -6.60
C PRO A 4 -8.24 -2.58 -6.63
N LEU A 5 -7.53 -2.20 -5.60
CA LEU A 5 -6.11 -2.53 -5.49
C LEU A 5 -5.97 -4.03 -5.23
N THR A 6 -5.10 -4.67 -5.98
CA THR A 6 -4.80 -6.09 -5.78
C THR A 6 -3.42 -6.21 -5.15
N LEU A 7 -3.10 -7.39 -4.63
CA LEU A 7 -1.77 -7.64 -4.08
C LEU A 7 -0.71 -7.45 -5.17
N GLU A 8 -0.98 -7.90 -6.38
CA GLU A 8 -0.05 -7.73 -7.48
C GLU A 8 0.15 -6.26 -7.81
N GLY A 9 -0.93 -5.48 -7.81
CA GLY A 9 -0.82 -4.04 -8.05
C GLY A 9 -0.06 -3.33 -6.95
N PHE A 10 -0.29 -3.75 -5.70
CA PHE A 10 0.42 -3.20 -4.56
C PHE A 10 1.92 -3.47 -4.71
N ARG A 11 2.30 -4.69 -5.05
CA ARG A 11 3.71 -5.02 -5.24
C ARG A 11 4.31 -4.24 -6.41
N ALA A 12 3.55 -4.09 -7.49
CA ALA A 12 4.03 -3.34 -8.66
C ALA A 12 4.26 -1.88 -8.32
N ASP A 13 3.36 -1.29 -7.52
CA ASP A 13 3.52 0.10 -7.12
C ASP A 13 4.76 0.26 -6.23
N LEU A 14 4.97 -0.65 -5.28
CA LEU A 14 6.16 -0.61 -4.45
C LEU A 14 7.42 -0.77 -5.29
N ALA A 15 7.39 -1.70 -6.23
CA ALA A 15 8.55 -1.98 -7.06
C ALA A 15 8.96 -0.75 -7.86
N GLU A 16 7.98 -0.01 -8.34
CA GLU A 16 8.24 1.20 -9.10
C GLU A 16 9.03 2.21 -8.25
N PHE A 17 8.64 2.37 -6.99
CA PHE A 17 9.29 3.34 -6.11
C PHE A 17 10.59 2.82 -5.51
N LEU A 18 10.78 1.50 -5.50
CA LEU A 18 12.00 0.90 -4.98
C LEU A 18 13.01 0.55 -6.07
N TYR A 19 12.65 0.81 -7.33
CA TYR A 19 13.50 0.48 -8.48
C TYR A 19 13.80 -1.01 -8.52
N GLN A 20 12.75 -1.81 -8.27
CA GLN A 20 12.86 -3.27 -8.26
C GLN A 20 11.79 -3.87 -9.15
N ARG A 21 11.88 -5.14 -9.40
CA ARG A 21 10.79 -5.86 -10.07
C ARG A 21 9.77 -6.27 -9.01
N PRO A 22 8.49 -6.42 -9.38
CA PRO A 22 7.47 -6.77 -8.40
C PRO A 22 7.78 -8.04 -7.61
N ASP A 23 8.41 -9.02 -8.23
CA ASP A 23 8.75 -10.26 -7.55
C ASP A 23 9.95 -10.13 -6.63
N GLU A 24 10.65 -9.00 -6.68
CA GLU A 24 11.77 -8.75 -5.80
C GLU A 24 11.36 -8.02 -4.52
N VAL A 25 10.13 -7.54 -4.44
CA VAL A 25 9.68 -6.79 -3.29
C VAL A 25 9.51 -7.73 -2.11
N ASP A 26 10.20 -7.42 -1.00
CA ASP A 26 10.11 -8.21 0.22
C ASP A 26 9.06 -7.57 1.12
N LEU A 27 7.90 -8.21 1.26
CA LEU A 27 6.82 -7.66 2.04
C LEU A 27 7.09 -7.65 3.54
N GLU A 28 8.12 -8.37 3.98
CA GLU A 28 8.48 -8.36 5.39
C GLU A 28 9.42 -7.20 5.74
N GLU A 29 9.89 -6.50 4.72
CA GLU A 29 10.83 -5.40 4.94
C GLU A 29 10.13 -4.16 5.45
N SER A 30 10.82 -3.40 6.29
CA SER A 30 10.32 -2.11 6.76
C SER A 30 10.39 -1.11 5.63
N PRO A 31 9.35 -0.28 5.43
CA PRO A 31 9.40 0.75 4.40
C PRO A 31 10.59 1.70 4.53
N MET A 32 10.93 2.06 5.76
CA MET A 32 12.06 2.96 5.97
C MET A 32 13.38 2.27 5.61
N ASP A 33 13.51 1.00 5.94
CA ASP A 33 14.73 0.25 5.63
C ASP A 33 14.85 0.04 4.12
N ALA A 34 13.73 0.00 3.44
CA ALA A 34 13.72 -0.15 1.98
C ALA A 34 14.12 1.13 1.26
N GLY A 35 14.15 2.25 1.98
CA GLY A 35 14.59 3.51 1.39
C GLY A 35 13.47 4.46 0.99
N LEU A 36 12.25 4.20 1.44
CA LEU A 36 11.16 5.12 1.15
C LEU A 36 11.20 6.29 2.13
N ASP A 37 11.01 7.48 1.60
CA ASP A 37 10.91 8.67 2.43
C ASP A 37 9.44 9.12 2.51
N SER A 38 9.19 10.16 3.30
CA SER A 38 7.83 10.63 3.53
C SER A 38 7.14 11.03 2.25
N LEU A 39 7.86 11.68 1.35
CA LEU A 39 7.26 12.17 0.13
C LEU A 39 6.81 11.01 -0.76
N ARG A 40 7.62 9.97 -0.85
CA ARG A 40 7.26 8.81 -1.65
C ARG A 40 6.11 8.06 -1.02
N ILE A 41 6.07 7.97 0.31
CA ILE A 41 4.97 7.34 1.01
C ILE A 41 3.67 8.10 0.74
N VAL A 42 3.71 9.43 0.76
CA VAL A 42 2.53 10.23 0.47
C VAL A 42 2.05 10.00 -0.96
N THR A 43 2.98 9.92 -1.90
CA THR A 43 2.63 9.69 -3.30
C THR A 43 1.97 8.31 -3.48
N LEU A 44 2.52 7.28 -2.83
CA LEU A 44 1.91 5.96 -2.88
C LEU A 44 0.54 5.97 -2.23
N LEU A 45 0.42 6.64 -1.08
CA LEU A 45 -0.84 6.73 -0.38
C LEU A 45 -1.92 7.35 -1.27
N GLU A 46 -1.60 8.43 -1.95
CA GLU A 46 -2.57 9.09 -2.80
C GLU A 46 -2.98 8.19 -3.96
N ARG A 47 -2.03 7.45 -4.52
CA ARG A 47 -2.34 6.51 -5.58
C ARG A 47 -3.31 5.44 -5.09
N TRP A 48 -3.06 4.91 -3.90
CA TRP A 48 -3.90 3.83 -3.37
C TRP A 48 -5.26 4.34 -2.93
N ARG A 49 -5.34 5.58 -2.47
CA ARG A 49 -6.63 6.17 -2.11
C ARG A 49 -7.54 6.29 -3.32
N GLU A 50 -6.98 6.48 -4.49
CA GLU A 50 -7.77 6.53 -5.71
C GLU A 50 -8.40 5.18 -6.05
N THR A 51 -7.88 4.09 -5.51
CA THR A 51 -8.47 2.77 -5.71
C THR A 51 -9.54 2.46 -4.67
N GLY A 52 -9.79 3.39 -3.74
CA GLY A 52 -10.80 3.21 -2.71
C GLY A 52 -10.27 2.90 -1.33
N ALA A 53 -8.96 2.85 -1.15
CA ALA A 53 -8.37 2.59 0.16
C ALA A 53 -8.56 3.80 1.06
N GLU A 54 -8.94 3.58 2.31
CA GLU A 54 -9.21 4.66 3.26
C GLU A 54 -8.24 4.56 4.42
N VAL A 55 -6.99 4.87 4.16
CA VAL A 55 -5.94 4.88 5.18
C VAL A 55 -5.30 6.26 5.22
N THR A 56 -4.64 6.57 6.33
CA THR A 56 -3.96 7.85 6.49
C THR A 56 -2.46 7.66 6.47
N PHE A 57 -1.75 8.76 6.27
CA PHE A 57 -0.29 8.73 6.31
C PHE A 57 0.22 8.22 7.65
N VAL A 58 -0.40 8.66 8.75
CA VAL A 58 0.03 8.25 10.08
C VAL A 58 -0.12 6.73 10.26
N GLU A 59 -1.21 6.17 9.75
CA GLU A 59 -1.40 4.73 9.85
C GLU A 59 -0.30 3.97 9.10
N LEU A 60 0.05 4.44 7.92
CA LEU A 60 1.14 3.81 7.16
C LEU A 60 2.47 4.00 7.86
N ALA A 61 2.69 5.18 8.43
CA ALA A 61 3.95 5.48 9.10
C ALA A 61 4.17 4.62 10.34
N GLU A 62 3.10 4.14 10.95
CA GLU A 62 3.20 3.30 12.13
C GLU A 62 3.44 1.84 11.80
N CYS A 63 3.31 1.45 10.57
CA CYS A 63 3.53 0.08 10.17
C CYS A 63 5.02 -0.21 10.07
N THR A 64 5.39 -1.45 10.39
CA THR A 64 6.79 -1.85 10.39
C THR A 64 7.16 -2.75 9.23
N SER A 65 6.19 -3.07 8.35
CA SER A 65 6.48 -3.86 7.16
C SER A 65 5.49 -3.53 6.07
N PHE A 66 5.86 -3.84 4.83
CA PHE A 66 4.94 -3.68 3.70
C PHE A 66 3.74 -4.61 3.84
N ALA A 67 3.91 -5.76 4.46
CA ALA A 67 2.81 -6.69 4.68
C ALA A 67 1.73 -6.03 5.56
N GLN A 68 2.14 -5.24 6.55
CA GLN A 68 1.18 -4.52 7.37
C GLN A 68 0.46 -3.45 6.56
N TRP A 69 1.14 -2.81 5.63
CA TRP A 69 0.51 -1.86 4.73
C TRP A 69 -0.58 -2.56 3.93
N TRP A 70 -0.26 -3.73 3.40
CA TRP A 70 -1.25 -4.47 2.61
C TRP A 70 -2.46 -4.86 3.46
N GLN A 71 -2.23 -5.26 4.71
CA GLN A 71 -3.32 -5.61 5.60
C GLN A 71 -4.24 -4.41 5.84
N LEU A 72 -3.67 -3.23 6.06
CA LEU A 72 -4.47 -2.04 6.24
C LEU A 72 -5.23 -1.69 4.97
N LEU A 73 -4.56 -1.70 3.85
CA LEU A 73 -5.18 -1.31 2.57
C LEU A 73 -6.32 -2.26 2.23
N SER A 74 -6.15 -3.55 2.43
CA SER A 74 -7.18 -4.50 2.08
C SER A 74 -8.34 -4.44 3.04
N ALA A 75 -8.11 -4.09 4.30
CA ALA A 75 -9.16 -3.99 5.30
C ALA A 75 -9.92 -2.67 5.23
N ARG A 76 -9.29 -1.61 4.70
CA ARG A 76 -9.85 -0.28 4.70
C ARG A 76 -10.30 0.19 3.33
N ARG A 77 -10.61 -0.72 2.43
CA ARG A 77 -11.09 -0.32 1.11
C ARG A 77 -12.53 0.13 1.21
N ARG A 78 -12.84 1.24 0.52
CA ARG A 78 -14.17 1.78 0.53
C ARG A 78 -15.12 0.74 -0.04
N GLY A 79 -16.15 0.41 0.70
CA GLY A 79 -17.14 -0.56 0.29
C GLY A 79 -16.69 -2.00 0.36
N ALA A 80 -15.49 -2.25 0.84
CA ALA A 80 -14.94 -3.59 0.79
C ALA A 80 -15.70 -4.58 1.65
N ASP A 81 -16.19 -4.16 2.76
CA ASP A 81 -16.87 -5.01 3.69
C ASP A 81 -18.32 -4.87 3.68
N HIS A 82 -18.88 -4.16 2.71
CA HIS A 82 -20.22 -3.99 2.68
C HIS A 82 -20.94 -5.21 2.42
N ALA A 83 -20.30 -6.15 1.77
CA ALA A 83 -20.98 -7.32 1.37
C ALA A 83 -21.55 -8.09 2.48
N ASP A 84 -20.99 -7.96 3.62
CA ASP A 84 -21.49 -8.72 4.71
C ASP A 84 -22.51 -8.03 5.46
N ALA A 85 -22.73 -6.84 5.16
CA ALA A 85 -23.68 -6.06 5.91
C ALA A 85 -25.09 -6.41 5.57
#